data_aa42dafc8427fb7cfaab522cdfcd8e74
#
_entry.id   aa42dafc8427fb7cfaab522cdfcd8e74
#
_cell.length_a   1.000
_cell.length_b   1.000
_cell.length_c   1.000
_cell.angle_alpha   90.00
_cell.angle_beta   90.00
_cell.angle_gamma   90.00
#
_symmetry.space_group_name_H-M   'P 1'
#
loop_
_entity.id
_entity.type
_entity.pdbx_description
1 polymer ?
#
loop_
_entity_poly.entity_id
_entity_poly.type
_entity_poly.pdbx_seq_one_letter_code
_entity_poly.pdbx_strand_id
1 'polypeptide(L)'
;MNKETCMKEAEESILHTYNRFPVVFDHGDGVYLYDTDGKEYLDFAAGIAVQAFGYHNREYSEALKTQVDKLMHTSNLFYNEPITSAAKRVLKASRMDRVFFTNSGTEAIEGALKAAKKYAYTRDGHAGHEIIAMNHSFHGRSLGALSVTGNKHYQEPFEPLIPGIRFAEFNQLDSVKALINEKTCAIILETVQGEGGIYPATDEFLQGVRALCDEHDILLILDEIQCGMGRTGEMFAWQHYGVKPDIMTSAKALGCGVPVGAFLMTERVAEKSLAPGDHGTTYGGNPFVGAAVDTVLKMMERDRITEHVKEITPYLEQKLDALVEKYDFLTARRGLGLMQGVVCEKPVGKIASAALEHGLVVITAGADVLRFVPPLIIGKEHVDEMAEKLDAVLEEM
;
A
#
# COMPACT_ATOMS: atom_id res chain seq x y z
N MET A 1 28.70 -5.72 -13.96
CA MET A 1 28.52 -4.43 -14.68
C MET A 1 28.88 -3.33 -13.68
N ASN A 2 29.66 -2.31 -14.09
CA ASN A 2 29.93 -1.21 -13.16
C ASN A 2 28.71 -0.26 -13.08
N LYS A 3 28.67 0.58 -12.04
CA LYS A 3 27.56 1.51 -11.76
C LYS A 3 27.21 2.41 -12.95
N GLU A 4 28.21 3.07 -13.55
CA GLU A 4 28.00 4.00 -14.66
C GLU A 4 27.40 3.31 -15.90
N THR A 5 27.95 2.12 -16.26
CA THR A 5 27.41 1.32 -17.37
C THR A 5 25.98 0.86 -17.10
N CYS A 6 25.67 0.38 -15.88
CA CYS A 6 24.33 -0.04 -15.50
C CYS A 6 23.33 1.11 -15.63
N MET A 7 23.65 2.29 -15.11
CA MET A 7 22.79 3.46 -15.18
C MET A 7 22.57 3.92 -16.62
N LYS A 8 23.65 3.99 -17.43
CA LYS A 8 23.56 4.37 -18.84
C LYS A 8 22.68 3.41 -19.64
N GLU A 9 22.91 2.10 -19.53
CA GLU A 9 22.12 1.09 -20.25
C GLU A 9 20.67 1.07 -19.81
N ALA A 10 20.40 1.33 -18.51
CA ALA A 10 19.04 1.46 -18.01
C ALA A 10 18.30 2.66 -18.62
N GLU A 11 18.94 3.84 -18.70
CA GLU A 11 18.34 5.02 -19.32
C GLU A 11 18.14 4.87 -20.84
N GLU A 12 19.00 4.10 -21.52
CA GLU A 12 18.85 3.80 -22.95
C GLU A 12 17.79 2.73 -23.26
N SER A 13 17.51 1.82 -22.30
CA SER A 13 16.69 0.61 -22.55
C SER A 13 15.32 0.62 -21.87
N ILE A 14 15.18 1.30 -20.74
CA ILE A 14 13.95 1.32 -19.94
C ILE A 14 13.24 2.65 -20.15
N LEU A 15 11.93 2.59 -20.45
CA LEU A 15 11.11 3.80 -20.61
C LEU A 15 11.25 4.72 -19.39
N HIS A 16 11.60 5.99 -19.63
CA HIS A 16 11.86 6.99 -18.58
C HIS A 16 10.54 7.53 -18.01
N THR A 17 9.96 6.77 -17.07
CA THR A 17 8.75 7.16 -16.30
C THR A 17 9.07 7.49 -14.84
N TYR A 18 10.30 7.32 -14.42
CA TYR A 18 10.81 7.60 -13.08
C TYR A 18 12.08 8.43 -13.13
N ASN A 19 12.19 9.44 -12.25
CA ASN A 19 13.44 10.11 -11.95
C ASN A 19 14.20 9.26 -10.92
N ARG A 20 15.14 8.40 -11.40
CA ARG A 20 15.86 7.46 -10.54
C ARG A 20 16.94 8.16 -9.76
N PHE A 21 17.12 7.77 -8.50
CA PHE A 21 18.31 8.15 -7.73
C PHE A 21 19.57 7.50 -8.34
N PRO A 22 20.74 8.21 -8.31
CA PRO A 22 21.96 7.73 -8.96
C PRO A 22 22.71 6.67 -8.13
N VAL A 23 22.02 5.59 -7.79
CA VAL A 23 22.54 4.43 -7.05
C VAL A 23 22.15 3.14 -7.74
N VAL A 24 23.02 2.15 -7.71
CA VAL A 24 22.75 0.78 -8.20
C VAL A 24 22.87 -0.15 -7.01
N PHE A 25 21.75 -0.55 -6.45
CA PHE A 25 21.71 -1.54 -5.37
C PHE A 25 22.04 -2.93 -5.91
N ASP A 26 22.87 -3.66 -5.18
CA ASP A 26 23.31 -5.02 -5.49
C ASP A 26 22.55 -6.06 -4.66
N HIS A 27 22.53 -5.87 -3.35
CA HIS A 27 21.85 -6.77 -2.42
C HIS A 27 21.30 -6.03 -1.21
N GLY A 28 20.60 -6.75 -0.33
CA GLY A 28 20.13 -6.25 0.96
C GLY A 28 20.26 -7.32 2.03
N ASP A 29 20.45 -6.91 3.28
CA ASP A 29 20.45 -7.79 4.45
C ASP A 29 19.78 -7.09 5.64
N GLY A 30 18.83 -7.77 6.28
CA GLY A 30 18.02 -7.15 7.34
C GLY A 30 17.30 -5.89 6.85
N VAL A 31 17.61 -4.74 7.42
CA VAL A 31 17.01 -3.44 7.07
C VAL A 31 17.94 -2.56 6.22
N TYR A 32 19.02 -3.12 5.72
CA TYR A 32 20.02 -2.42 4.95
C TYR A 32 20.04 -2.84 3.49
N LEU A 33 20.34 -1.88 2.62
CA LEU A 33 20.67 -2.08 1.22
C LEU A 33 22.13 -1.79 0.99
N TYR A 34 22.74 -2.47 0.03
CA TYR A 34 24.15 -2.30 -0.35
C TYR A 34 24.23 -2.02 -1.84
N ASP A 35 25.01 -1.01 -2.23
CA ASP A 35 25.24 -0.72 -3.63
C ASP A 35 26.42 -1.55 -4.21
N THR A 36 26.61 -1.41 -5.51
CA THR A 36 27.70 -2.12 -6.24
C THR A 36 29.10 -1.71 -5.82
N ASP A 37 29.26 -0.62 -5.09
CA ASP A 37 30.53 -0.14 -4.53
C ASP A 37 30.74 -0.61 -3.08
N GLY A 38 29.72 -1.33 -2.52
CA GLY A 38 29.72 -1.85 -1.16
C GLY A 38 29.31 -0.83 -0.10
N LYS A 39 28.78 0.33 -0.48
CA LYS A 39 28.24 1.29 0.45
C LYS A 39 26.91 0.80 1.00
N GLU A 40 26.76 0.93 2.32
CA GLU A 40 25.57 0.56 3.08
C GLU A 40 24.57 1.72 3.18
N TYR A 41 23.30 1.38 3.12
CA TYR A 41 22.18 2.31 3.22
C TYR A 41 21.11 1.73 4.16
N LEU A 42 20.78 2.45 5.24
CA LEU A 42 19.65 2.13 6.08
C LEU A 42 18.35 2.44 5.32
N ASP A 43 17.46 1.45 5.20
CA ASP A 43 16.27 1.57 4.35
C ASP A 43 15.01 1.92 5.18
N PHE A 44 14.57 3.17 5.07
CA PHE A 44 13.30 3.64 5.60
C PHE A 44 12.22 3.84 4.53
N ALA A 45 12.40 3.24 3.34
CA ALA A 45 11.42 3.21 2.25
C ALA A 45 10.83 1.81 2.00
N ALA A 46 11.59 0.74 2.29
CA ALA A 46 11.20 -0.66 2.11
C ALA A 46 10.59 -0.98 0.72
N GLY A 47 11.13 -0.37 -0.36
CA GLY A 47 10.55 -0.52 -1.70
C GLY A 47 9.12 0.02 -1.81
N ILE A 48 8.82 1.12 -1.13
CA ILE A 48 7.49 1.75 -0.97
C ILE A 48 6.56 0.85 -0.14
N ALA A 49 6.96 0.57 1.12
CA ALA A 49 6.23 -0.25 2.09
C ALA A 49 6.01 -1.71 1.66
N VAL A 50 6.91 -2.28 0.86
CA VAL A 50 6.81 -3.67 0.34
C VAL A 50 7.57 -4.65 1.23
N GLN A 51 8.82 -4.37 1.55
CA GLN A 51 9.75 -5.26 2.26
C GLN A 51 9.48 -5.28 3.77
N ALA A 52 8.34 -5.86 4.18
CA ALA A 52 7.93 -5.89 5.59
C ALA A 52 8.95 -6.60 6.49
N PHE A 53 9.57 -7.68 6.02
CA PHE A 53 10.58 -8.45 6.75
C PHE A 53 12.02 -8.08 6.35
N GLY A 54 12.20 -6.93 5.71
CA GLY A 54 13.50 -6.51 5.20
C GLY A 54 14.02 -7.42 4.09
N TYR A 55 15.32 -7.52 4.00
CA TYR A 55 16.04 -8.21 2.92
C TYR A 55 16.68 -9.50 3.41
N HIS A 56 16.91 -10.45 2.51
CA HIS A 56 17.60 -11.72 2.78
C HIS A 56 17.00 -12.52 3.95
N ASN A 57 15.68 -12.42 4.17
CA ASN A 57 15.02 -13.27 5.16
C ASN A 57 15.13 -14.74 4.74
N ARG A 58 15.85 -15.54 5.52
CA ARG A 58 16.21 -16.91 5.17
C ARG A 58 14.98 -17.82 5.04
N GLU A 59 14.03 -17.73 5.97
CA GLU A 59 12.82 -18.57 5.95
C GLU A 59 11.99 -18.28 4.70
N TYR A 60 11.79 -17.00 4.40
CA TYR A 60 11.04 -16.58 3.22
C TYR A 60 11.75 -17.02 1.93
N SER A 61 13.06 -16.83 1.83
CA SER A 61 13.85 -17.21 0.67
C SER A 61 13.81 -18.73 0.41
N GLU A 62 13.91 -19.54 1.47
CA GLU A 62 13.86 -21.02 1.35
C GLU A 62 12.45 -21.51 0.96
N ALA A 63 11.40 -20.87 1.47
CA ALA A 63 10.03 -21.20 1.08
C ALA A 63 9.81 -20.94 -0.43
N LEU A 64 10.31 -19.83 -0.96
CA LEU A 64 10.23 -19.50 -2.38
C LEU A 64 11.03 -20.48 -3.24
N LYS A 65 12.29 -20.77 -2.88
CA LYS A 65 13.13 -21.76 -3.60
C LYS A 65 12.46 -23.12 -3.67
N THR A 66 11.95 -23.60 -2.52
CA THR A 66 11.21 -24.88 -2.46
C THR A 66 10.01 -24.87 -3.38
N GLN A 67 9.25 -23.78 -3.45
CA GLN A 67 8.08 -23.72 -4.32
C GLN A 67 8.44 -23.60 -5.79
N VAL A 68 9.54 -22.92 -6.14
CA VAL A 68 10.08 -22.86 -7.50
C VAL A 68 10.40 -24.29 -8.00
N ASP A 69 11.08 -25.09 -7.18
CA ASP A 69 11.44 -26.47 -7.53
C ASP A 69 10.23 -27.41 -7.62
N LYS A 70 9.12 -27.09 -6.93
CA LYS A 70 7.93 -27.94 -6.89
C LYS A 70 6.94 -27.62 -8.03
N LEU A 71 6.45 -26.38 -8.09
CA LEU A 71 5.44 -25.94 -9.06
C LEU A 71 5.23 -24.42 -8.98
N MET A 72 5.56 -23.69 -10.05
CA MET A 72 5.39 -22.25 -10.07
C MET A 72 3.99 -21.78 -10.47
N HIS A 73 3.39 -22.42 -11.48
CA HIS A 73 2.15 -21.95 -12.08
C HIS A 73 1.29 -23.12 -12.59
N THR A 74 -0.04 -22.98 -12.47
CA THR A 74 -1.01 -23.98 -12.96
C THR A 74 -2.35 -23.40 -13.42
N SER A 75 -2.54 -22.09 -13.47
CA SER A 75 -3.80 -21.35 -13.66
C SER A 75 -4.88 -21.58 -12.57
N ASN A 76 -5.87 -20.70 -12.54
CA ASN A 76 -7.02 -20.81 -11.62
C ASN A 76 -8.08 -21.84 -12.07
N LEU A 77 -7.82 -22.55 -13.17
CA LEU A 77 -8.67 -23.68 -13.60
C LEU A 77 -8.44 -24.94 -12.74
N PHE A 78 -7.36 -24.96 -11.95
CA PHE A 78 -6.97 -26.10 -11.12
C PHE A 78 -6.73 -25.67 -9.68
N TYR A 79 -7.04 -26.55 -8.74
CA TYR A 79 -6.74 -26.31 -7.33
C TYR A 79 -5.26 -26.50 -7.03
N ASN A 80 -4.75 -25.69 -6.09
CA ASN A 80 -3.40 -25.87 -5.54
C ASN A 80 -3.40 -25.56 -4.04
N GLU A 81 -2.57 -26.29 -3.30
CA GLU A 81 -2.50 -26.18 -1.84
C GLU A 81 -1.96 -24.81 -1.35
N PRO A 82 -0.86 -24.25 -1.92
CA PRO A 82 -0.30 -23.01 -1.42
C PRO A 82 -1.28 -21.85 -1.43
N ILE A 83 -2.05 -21.64 -2.51
CA ILE A 83 -3.01 -20.54 -2.57
C ILE A 83 -4.20 -20.77 -1.65
N THR A 84 -4.61 -22.04 -1.45
CA THR A 84 -5.70 -22.38 -0.52
C THR A 84 -5.28 -22.06 0.91
N SER A 85 -4.04 -22.34 1.30
CA SER A 85 -3.49 -22.00 2.61
C SER A 85 -3.39 -20.49 2.79
N ALA A 86 -2.83 -19.79 1.80
CA ALA A 86 -2.73 -18.32 1.78
C ALA A 86 -4.11 -17.66 1.92
N ALA A 87 -5.12 -18.15 1.19
CA ALA A 87 -6.49 -17.65 1.28
C ALA A 87 -7.05 -17.78 2.70
N LYS A 88 -6.92 -18.95 3.32
CA LYS A 88 -7.38 -19.16 4.71
C LYS A 88 -6.73 -18.20 5.69
N ARG A 89 -5.41 -17.96 5.57
CA ARG A 89 -4.68 -17.06 6.47
C ARG A 89 -5.07 -15.60 6.28
N VAL A 90 -5.15 -15.13 5.04
CA VAL A 90 -5.51 -13.74 4.78
C VAL A 90 -6.95 -13.45 5.20
N LEU A 91 -7.88 -14.38 4.98
CA LEU A 91 -9.27 -14.25 5.44
C LEU A 91 -9.37 -14.24 6.97
N LYS A 92 -8.62 -15.11 7.66
CA LYS A 92 -8.52 -15.09 9.13
C LYS A 92 -8.01 -13.74 9.65
N ALA A 93 -6.93 -13.22 9.06
CA ALA A 93 -6.29 -11.98 9.49
C ALA A 93 -7.15 -10.73 9.20
N SER A 94 -7.82 -10.73 8.04
CA SER A 94 -8.67 -9.61 7.59
C SER A 94 -10.10 -9.67 8.10
N ARG A 95 -10.55 -10.79 8.67
CA ARG A 95 -11.96 -11.03 9.03
C ARG A 95 -12.93 -10.86 7.85
N MET A 96 -12.43 -11.00 6.61
CA MET A 96 -13.22 -11.05 5.39
C MET A 96 -13.61 -12.49 5.07
N ASP A 97 -14.52 -12.69 4.09
CA ASP A 97 -15.11 -14.01 3.84
C ASP A 97 -14.66 -14.67 2.54
N ARG A 98 -14.31 -13.87 1.51
CA ARG A 98 -13.82 -14.33 0.21
C ARG A 98 -12.65 -13.48 -0.27
N VAL A 99 -11.74 -14.09 -1.04
CA VAL A 99 -10.58 -13.42 -1.63
C VAL A 99 -10.39 -13.83 -3.09
N PHE A 100 -10.03 -12.86 -3.91
CA PHE A 100 -9.50 -13.08 -5.26
C PHE A 100 -8.07 -12.51 -5.32
N PHE A 101 -7.11 -13.34 -5.73
CA PHE A 101 -5.73 -12.92 -5.87
C PHE A 101 -5.44 -12.37 -7.28
N THR A 102 -4.72 -11.28 -7.34
CA THR A 102 -4.25 -10.58 -8.53
C THR A 102 -2.73 -10.49 -8.53
N ASN A 103 -2.12 -9.77 -9.49
CA ASN A 103 -0.67 -9.63 -9.58
C ASN A 103 -0.15 -8.29 -9.04
N SER A 104 -1.05 -7.35 -8.76
CA SER A 104 -0.68 -5.99 -8.33
C SER A 104 -1.83 -5.32 -7.58
N GLY A 105 -1.50 -4.23 -6.87
CA GLY A 105 -2.50 -3.40 -6.20
C GLY A 105 -3.48 -2.76 -7.19
N THR A 106 -3.00 -2.27 -8.33
CA THR A 106 -3.90 -1.68 -9.35
C THR A 106 -4.92 -2.69 -9.88
N GLU A 107 -4.53 -3.97 -10.10
CA GLU A 107 -5.46 -5.03 -10.48
C GLU A 107 -6.45 -5.38 -9.35
N ALA A 108 -6.01 -5.30 -8.09
CA ALA A 108 -6.91 -5.47 -6.95
C ALA A 108 -8.00 -4.39 -6.91
N ILE A 109 -7.64 -3.14 -7.17
CA ILE A 109 -8.59 -2.03 -7.31
C ILE A 109 -9.54 -2.26 -8.49
N GLU A 110 -9.05 -2.66 -9.67
CA GLU A 110 -9.90 -3.00 -10.82
C GLU A 110 -10.96 -4.06 -10.46
N GLY A 111 -10.54 -5.11 -9.74
CA GLY A 111 -11.44 -6.16 -9.27
C GLY A 111 -12.46 -5.64 -8.26
N ALA A 112 -12.05 -4.82 -7.30
CA ALA A 112 -12.93 -4.21 -6.31
C ALA A 112 -14.00 -3.30 -6.94
N LEU A 113 -13.62 -2.45 -7.90
CA LEU A 113 -14.55 -1.59 -8.64
C LEU A 113 -15.56 -2.41 -9.45
N LYS A 114 -15.10 -3.48 -10.12
CA LYS A 114 -15.96 -4.40 -10.86
C LYS A 114 -16.94 -5.13 -9.93
N ALA A 115 -16.46 -5.60 -8.78
CA ALA A 115 -17.29 -6.27 -7.79
C ALA A 115 -18.40 -5.35 -7.28
N ALA A 116 -18.07 -4.09 -6.95
CA ALA A 116 -19.04 -3.10 -6.50
C ALA A 116 -20.09 -2.77 -7.57
N LYS A 117 -19.65 -2.51 -8.80
CA LYS A 117 -20.57 -2.25 -9.92
C LYS A 117 -21.47 -3.44 -10.25
N LYS A 118 -20.92 -4.67 -10.20
CA LYS A 118 -21.70 -5.89 -10.46
C LYS A 118 -22.69 -6.16 -9.34
N TYR A 119 -22.31 -5.93 -8.08
CA TYR A 119 -23.20 -6.02 -6.93
C TYR A 119 -24.43 -5.10 -7.11
N ALA A 120 -24.19 -3.83 -7.44
CA ALA A 120 -25.26 -2.88 -7.67
C ALA A 120 -26.12 -3.25 -8.90
N TYR A 121 -25.49 -3.72 -10.00
CA TYR A 121 -26.23 -4.23 -11.14
C TYR A 121 -27.17 -5.39 -10.79
N THR A 122 -26.69 -6.32 -9.96
CA THR A 122 -27.49 -7.48 -9.52
C THR A 122 -28.63 -7.04 -8.60
N ARG A 123 -28.39 -6.04 -7.74
CA ARG A 123 -29.40 -5.48 -6.82
C ARG A 123 -30.49 -4.71 -7.59
N ASP A 124 -30.13 -3.84 -8.52
CA ASP A 124 -31.01 -2.82 -9.09
C ASP A 124 -31.50 -3.19 -10.50
N GLY A 125 -30.94 -4.21 -11.14
CA GLY A 125 -31.32 -4.68 -12.48
C GLY A 125 -30.84 -3.80 -13.65
N HIS A 126 -30.02 -2.78 -13.41
CA HIS A 126 -29.50 -1.88 -14.44
C HIS A 126 -28.04 -1.48 -14.18
N ALA A 127 -27.36 -0.96 -15.22
CA ALA A 127 -26.03 -0.39 -15.13
C ALA A 127 -26.08 1.15 -14.92
N GLY A 128 -24.92 1.78 -14.88
CA GLY A 128 -24.79 3.25 -14.80
C GLY A 128 -24.55 3.77 -13.38
N HIS A 129 -24.10 2.90 -12.48
CA HIS A 129 -23.81 3.25 -11.10
C HIS A 129 -22.53 4.09 -10.96
N GLU A 130 -22.54 4.98 -9.97
CA GLU A 130 -21.47 5.91 -9.62
C GLU A 130 -20.68 5.45 -8.39
N ILE A 131 -19.42 5.86 -8.33
CA ILE A 131 -18.53 5.60 -7.18
C ILE A 131 -17.99 6.93 -6.69
N ILE A 132 -17.98 7.13 -5.37
CA ILE A 132 -17.34 8.27 -4.72
C ILE A 132 -15.93 7.84 -4.31
N ALA A 133 -14.92 8.60 -4.73
CA ALA A 133 -13.51 8.48 -4.33
C ALA A 133 -13.07 9.74 -3.58
N MET A 134 -11.84 9.77 -3.07
CA MET A 134 -11.36 10.92 -2.32
C MET A 134 -10.35 11.73 -3.13
N ASN A 135 -10.38 13.05 -3.00
CA ASN A 135 -9.32 13.93 -3.48
C ASN A 135 -7.98 13.53 -2.82
N HIS A 136 -6.89 13.71 -3.52
CA HIS A 136 -5.52 13.34 -3.11
C HIS A 136 -5.30 11.84 -2.87
N SER A 137 -6.25 10.97 -3.24
CA SER A 137 -6.08 9.52 -3.16
C SER A 137 -5.13 8.98 -4.25
N PHE A 138 -4.60 7.78 -3.99
CA PHE A 138 -3.83 7.01 -4.96
C PHE A 138 -4.24 5.54 -4.93
N HIS A 139 -4.86 5.07 -6.01
CA HIS A 139 -5.34 3.69 -6.12
C HIS A 139 -4.67 2.88 -7.25
N GLY A 140 -3.84 3.51 -8.07
CA GLY A 140 -3.08 2.83 -9.11
C GLY A 140 -3.00 3.60 -10.45
N ARG A 141 -2.41 2.94 -11.46
CA ARG A 141 -2.08 3.53 -12.76
C ARG A 141 -2.80 2.90 -13.96
N SER A 142 -3.51 1.77 -13.80
CA SER A 142 -4.43 1.29 -14.84
C SER A 142 -5.61 2.25 -14.99
N LEU A 143 -6.27 2.28 -16.15
CA LEU A 143 -7.29 3.29 -16.44
C LEU A 143 -8.46 3.27 -15.43
N GLY A 144 -8.88 2.09 -14.93
CA GLY A 144 -9.92 2.01 -13.92
C GLY A 144 -9.45 2.50 -12.54
N ALA A 145 -8.28 2.06 -12.09
CA ALA A 145 -7.69 2.53 -10.84
C ALA A 145 -7.33 4.03 -10.90
N LEU A 146 -6.86 4.51 -12.06
CA LEU A 146 -6.59 5.92 -12.30
C LEU A 146 -7.87 6.76 -12.23
N SER A 147 -9.00 6.21 -12.68
CA SER A 147 -10.29 6.90 -12.63
C SER A 147 -10.75 7.25 -11.22
N VAL A 148 -10.35 6.44 -10.21
CA VAL A 148 -10.66 6.68 -8.78
C VAL A 148 -9.48 7.30 -8.01
N THR A 149 -8.35 7.57 -8.67
CA THR A 149 -7.20 8.26 -8.09
C THR A 149 -7.41 9.77 -8.16
N GLY A 150 -7.61 10.42 -7.02
CA GLY A 150 -8.01 11.83 -6.90
C GLY A 150 -6.89 12.83 -7.16
N ASN A 151 -6.20 12.72 -8.30
CA ASN A 151 -5.11 13.61 -8.70
C ASN A 151 -5.23 13.96 -10.19
N LYS A 152 -5.66 15.19 -10.49
CA LYS A 152 -5.87 15.67 -11.87
C LYS A 152 -4.61 15.58 -12.74
N HIS A 153 -3.45 15.86 -12.18
CA HIS A 153 -2.18 15.77 -12.92
C HIS A 153 -1.94 14.35 -13.47
N TYR A 154 -2.39 13.31 -12.76
CA TYR A 154 -2.28 11.94 -13.24
C TYR A 154 -3.38 11.56 -14.23
N GLN A 155 -4.55 12.20 -14.15
CA GLN A 155 -5.73 11.83 -14.95
C GLN A 155 -5.79 12.53 -16.31
N GLU A 156 -5.55 13.84 -16.34
CA GLU A 156 -5.76 14.72 -17.49
C GLU A 156 -5.21 14.20 -18.82
N PRO A 157 -3.97 13.67 -18.90
CA PRO A 157 -3.41 13.17 -20.16
C PRO A 157 -4.11 11.91 -20.70
N PHE A 158 -4.94 11.23 -19.89
CA PHE A 158 -5.55 9.95 -20.19
C PHE A 158 -7.08 10.00 -20.30
N GLU A 159 -7.66 11.19 -20.30
CA GLU A 159 -9.11 11.37 -20.49
C GLU A 159 -9.56 10.97 -21.91
N PRO A 160 -10.78 10.37 -22.09
CA PRO A 160 -11.79 10.14 -21.05
C PRO A 160 -11.51 8.89 -20.21
N LEU A 161 -11.64 9.02 -18.88
CA LEU A 161 -11.55 7.92 -17.94
C LEU A 161 -12.93 7.24 -17.76
N ILE A 162 -13.02 6.25 -16.85
CA ILE A 162 -14.28 5.58 -16.53
C ILE A 162 -15.30 6.59 -15.99
N PRO A 163 -16.49 6.71 -16.59
CA PRO A 163 -17.49 7.67 -16.15
C PRO A 163 -18.15 7.27 -14.83
N GLY A 164 -18.77 8.24 -14.16
CA GLY A 164 -19.50 8.02 -12.91
C GLY A 164 -18.62 7.99 -11.67
N ILE A 165 -17.43 8.60 -11.73
CA ILE A 165 -16.59 8.79 -10.56
C ILE A 165 -16.75 10.24 -10.07
N ARG A 166 -16.94 10.41 -8.75
CA ARG A 166 -17.04 11.70 -8.07
C ARG A 166 -16.02 11.75 -6.96
N PHE A 167 -15.48 12.95 -6.68
CA PHE A 167 -14.44 13.12 -5.67
C PHE A 167 -14.94 13.96 -4.51
N ALA A 168 -14.82 13.40 -3.29
CA ALA A 168 -15.08 14.09 -2.02
C ALA A 168 -13.76 14.50 -1.36
N GLU A 169 -13.84 15.46 -0.43
CA GLU A 169 -12.70 15.83 0.40
C GLU A 169 -12.50 14.81 1.51
N PHE A 170 -11.26 14.33 1.64
CA PHE A 170 -10.87 13.39 2.70
C PHE A 170 -10.98 14.04 4.08
N ASN A 171 -11.47 13.30 5.07
CA ASN A 171 -11.78 13.78 6.42
C ASN A 171 -12.86 14.88 6.49
N GLN A 172 -13.69 15.04 5.45
CA GLN A 172 -14.82 15.95 5.43
C GLN A 172 -16.13 15.21 5.09
N LEU A 173 -16.83 14.73 6.12
CA LEU A 173 -18.01 13.87 5.96
C LEU A 173 -19.12 14.55 5.14
N ASP A 174 -19.31 15.86 5.31
CA ASP A 174 -20.35 16.60 4.57
C ASP A 174 -20.05 16.66 3.06
N SER A 175 -18.78 16.64 2.66
CA SER A 175 -18.38 16.52 1.25
C SER A 175 -18.83 15.19 0.65
N VAL A 176 -18.75 14.10 1.42
CA VAL A 176 -19.22 12.77 1.00
C VAL A 176 -20.74 12.77 0.89
N LYS A 177 -21.47 13.26 1.92
CA LYS A 177 -22.93 13.35 1.94
C LYS A 177 -23.49 14.09 0.75
N ALA A 178 -22.86 15.21 0.37
CA ALA A 178 -23.30 16.05 -0.76
C ALA A 178 -23.23 15.34 -2.13
N LEU A 179 -22.43 14.27 -2.25
CA LEU A 179 -22.24 13.52 -3.49
C LEU A 179 -23.11 12.27 -3.59
N ILE A 180 -23.64 11.77 -2.47
CA ILE A 180 -24.51 10.57 -2.47
C ILE A 180 -25.81 10.86 -3.23
N ASN A 181 -26.15 9.96 -4.13
CA ASN A 181 -27.40 10.00 -4.89
C ASN A 181 -27.87 8.56 -5.22
N GLU A 182 -29.00 8.43 -5.86
CA GLU A 182 -29.62 7.15 -6.23
C GLU A 182 -28.75 6.22 -7.11
N LYS A 183 -27.74 6.76 -7.79
CA LYS A 183 -26.80 5.99 -8.61
C LYS A 183 -25.55 5.57 -7.84
N THR A 184 -25.32 6.10 -6.65
CA THR A 184 -24.12 5.78 -5.86
C THR A 184 -24.15 4.32 -5.44
N CYS A 185 -23.13 3.54 -5.81
CA CYS A 185 -23.04 2.13 -5.44
C CYS A 185 -21.90 1.83 -4.47
N ALA A 186 -20.87 2.68 -4.41
CA ALA A 186 -19.75 2.48 -3.51
C ALA A 186 -19.05 3.80 -3.15
N ILE A 187 -18.37 3.78 -2.01
CA ILE A 187 -17.36 4.77 -1.63
C ILE A 187 -16.02 4.04 -1.51
N ILE A 188 -14.98 4.56 -2.16
CA ILE A 188 -13.61 4.03 -2.05
C ILE A 188 -12.69 5.06 -1.40
N LEU A 189 -11.89 4.62 -0.43
CA LEU A 189 -10.88 5.44 0.22
C LEU A 189 -9.73 4.60 0.79
N GLU A 190 -8.60 5.24 1.04
CA GLU A 190 -7.49 4.70 1.82
C GLU A 190 -7.75 4.99 3.31
N THR A 191 -7.50 4.02 4.20
CA THR A 191 -7.57 4.26 5.66
C THR A 191 -6.49 5.24 6.11
N VAL A 192 -5.33 5.23 5.42
CA VAL A 192 -4.29 6.27 5.49
C VAL A 192 -3.91 6.63 4.07
N GLN A 193 -4.17 7.86 3.62
CA GLN A 193 -3.72 8.31 2.31
C GLN A 193 -2.19 8.33 2.26
N GLY A 194 -1.60 7.47 1.43
CA GLY A 194 -0.15 7.32 1.36
C GLY A 194 0.51 8.37 0.47
N GLU A 195 0.24 8.33 -0.81
CA GLU A 195 0.82 9.24 -1.81
C GLU A 195 0.30 10.69 -1.66
N GLY A 196 -0.89 10.86 -1.10
CA GLY A 196 -1.50 12.15 -0.82
C GLY A 196 -0.87 12.93 0.33
N GLY A 197 0.16 12.38 1.01
CA GLY A 197 0.92 13.08 2.05
C GLY A 197 0.78 12.52 3.46
N ILE A 198 0.54 11.23 3.60
CA ILE A 198 0.44 10.51 4.87
C ILE A 198 -0.66 11.07 5.79
N TYR A 199 -1.89 11.04 5.31
CA TYR A 199 -3.06 11.49 6.08
C TYR A 199 -3.87 10.30 6.60
N PRO A 200 -3.88 9.99 7.92
CA PRO A 200 -4.82 9.06 8.51
C PRO A 200 -6.26 9.57 8.44
N ALA A 201 -7.21 8.67 8.23
CA ALA A 201 -8.61 8.98 8.44
C ALA A 201 -8.86 9.34 9.91
N THR A 202 -9.77 10.26 10.17
CA THR A 202 -10.26 10.48 11.54
C THR A 202 -11.31 9.44 11.89
N ASP A 203 -11.44 9.10 13.19
CA ASP A 203 -12.48 8.19 13.67
C ASP A 203 -13.87 8.65 13.24
N GLU A 204 -14.17 9.93 13.44
CA GLU A 204 -15.46 10.54 13.06
C GLU A 204 -15.75 10.38 11.57
N PHE A 205 -14.73 10.62 10.72
CA PHE A 205 -14.91 10.50 9.27
C PHE A 205 -15.18 9.06 8.85
N LEU A 206 -14.37 8.10 9.29
CA LEU A 206 -14.49 6.71 8.85
C LEU A 206 -15.74 6.04 9.38
N GLN A 207 -16.11 6.30 10.66
CA GLN A 207 -17.39 5.86 11.25
C GLN A 207 -18.58 6.50 10.52
N GLY A 208 -18.48 7.80 10.22
CA GLY A 208 -19.51 8.52 9.47
C GLY A 208 -19.71 7.97 8.06
N VAL A 209 -18.63 7.69 7.34
CA VAL A 209 -18.70 7.07 5.99
C VAL A 209 -19.32 5.68 6.07
N ARG A 210 -18.97 4.85 7.09
CA ARG A 210 -19.61 3.54 7.28
C ARG A 210 -21.12 3.67 7.50
N ALA A 211 -21.51 4.59 8.38
CA ALA A 211 -22.94 4.85 8.66
C ALA A 211 -23.71 5.28 7.39
N LEU A 212 -23.13 6.17 6.58
CA LEU A 212 -23.71 6.56 5.29
C LEU A 212 -23.85 5.37 4.33
N CYS A 213 -22.83 4.51 4.26
CA CYS A 213 -22.91 3.32 3.43
C CYS A 213 -24.02 2.37 3.88
N ASP A 214 -24.20 2.20 5.19
CA ASP A 214 -25.27 1.35 5.76
C ASP A 214 -26.67 1.95 5.52
N GLU A 215 -26.82 3.27 5.70
CA GLU A 215 -28.07 3.99 5.51
C GLU A 215 -28.58 3.93 4.06
N HIS A 216 -27.65 4.05 3.10
CA HIS A 216 -27.97 4.13 1.67
C HIS A 216 -27.82 2.80 0.91
N ASP A 217 -27.50 1.68 1.59
CA ASP A 217 -27.18 0.37 0.99
C ASP A 217 -26.12 0.46 -0.14
N ILE A 218 -25.04 1.23 0.10
CA ILE A 218 -23.87 1.35 -0.78
C ILE A 218 -22.66 0.68 -0.14
N LEU A 219 -21.69 0.25 -0.96
CA LEU A 219 -20.56 -0.51 -0.47
C LEU A 219 -19.41 0.40 -0.03
N LEU A 220 -18.77 0.05 1.10
CA LEU A 220 -17.51 0.65 1.52
C LEU A 220 -16.35 -0.19 1.00
N ILE A 221 -15.47 0.43 0.19
CA ILE A 221 -14.22 -0.16 -0.29
C ILE A 221 -13.07 0.52 0.44
N LEU A 222 -12.29 -0.24 1.22
CA LEU A 222 -11.07 0.28 1.86
C LEU A 222 -9.82 -0.23 1.14
N ASP A 223 -9.02 0.71 0.68
CA ASP A 223 -7.71 0.42 0.08
C ASP A 223 -6.65 0.29 1.18
N GLU A 224 -6.27 -0.95 1.45
CA GLU A 224 -5.26 -1.32 2.45
C GLU A 224 -3.91 -1.72 1.81
N ILE A 225 -3.69 -1.32 0.56
CA ILE A 225 -2.50 -1.70 -0.20
C ILE A 225 -1.22 -1.18 0.45
N GLN A 226 -1.22 0.05 0.96
CA GLN A 226 -0.04 0.63 1.61
C GLN A 226 -0.12 0.58 3.14
N CYS A 227 -1.29 0.84 3.73
CA CYS A 227 -1.48 0.92 5.18
C CYS A 227 -1.78 -0.43 5.86
N GLY A 228 -2.08 -1.48 5.09
CA GLY A 228 -2.32 -2.81 5.61
C GLY A 228 -1.07 -3.62 5.95
N MET A 229 -1.25 -4.90 6.18
CA MET A 229 -0.18 -5.88 6.44
C MET A 229 0.73 -5.49 7.62
N GLY A 230 0.15 -5.09 8.75
CA GLY A 230 0.87 -4.79 9.97
C GLY A 230 1.47 -3.39 10.06
N ARG A 231 1.48 -2.63 8.96
CA ARG A 231 2.15 -1.32 8.83
C ARG A 231 1.77 -0.31 9.92
N THR A 232 0.51 -0.30 10.32
CA THR A 232 -0.02 0.65 11.29
C THR A 232 -0.12 0.10 12.71
N GLY A 233 0.32 -1.16 12.95
CA GLY A 233 0.20 -1.83 14.23
C GLY A 233 -1.02 -2.76 14.35
N GLU A 234 -1.94 -2.73 13.41
CA GLU A 234 -2.96 -3.76 13.21
C GLU A 234 -2.71 -4.46 11.87
N MET A 235 -3.23 -5.69 11.67
CA MET A 235 -3.03 -6.39 10.40
C MET A 235 -3.56 -5.60 9.21
N PHE A 236 -4.70 -4.90 9.40
CA PHE A 236 -5.24 -3.94 8.46
C PHE A 236 -5.66 -2.68 9.20
N ALA A 237 -5.38 -1.51 8.64
CA ALA A 237 -5.53 -0.22 9.32
C ALA A 237 -6.99 0.05 9.75
N TRP A 238 -7.98 -0.45 9.01
CA TRP A 238 -9.39 -0.32 9.38
C TRP A 238 -9.72 -0.92 10.75
N GLN A 239 -8.90 -1.87 11.25
CA GLN A 239 -9.13 -2.53 12.54
C GLN A 239 -8.94 -1.60 13.73
N HIS A 240 -8.14 -0.52 13.58
CA HIS A 240 -8.04 0.55 14.59
C HIS A 240 -9.38 1.24 14.85
N TYR A 241 -10.16 1.40 13.79
CA TYR A 241 -11.44 2.14 13.79
C TYR A 241 -12.65 1.23 14.07
N GLY A 242 -12.47 -0.09 14.04
CA GLY A 242 -13.59 -1.03 14.13
C GLY A 242 -14.59 -0.96 12.96
N VAL A 243 -14.18 -0.36 11.84
CA VAL A 243 -15.02 -0.13 10.66
C VAL A 243 -14.77 -1.21 9.62
N LYS A 244 -15.51 -2.32 9.67
CA LYS A 244 -15.36 -3.39 8.68
C LYS A 244 -15.83 -2.94 7.30
N PRO A 245 -14.97 -3.00 6.23
CA PRO A 245 -15.39 -2.71 4.87
C PRO A 245 -16.25 -3.84 4.27
N ASP A 246 -16.96 -3.54 3.20
CA ASP A 246 -17.61 -4.53 2.35
C ASP A 246 -16.64 -5.19 1.38
N ILE A 247 -15.69 -4.40 0.87
CA ILE A 247 -14.57 -4.83 0.02
C ILE A 247 -13.29 -4.19 0.54
N MET A 248 -12.19 -4.94 0.53
CA MET A 248 -10.86 -4.47 0.91
C MET A 248 -9.85 -4.88 -0.14
N THR A 249 -8.87 -4.01 -0.45
CA THR A 249 -7.74 -4.37 -1.33
C THR A 249 -6.45 -4.50 -0.53
N SER A 250 -5.55 -5.36 -0.99
CA SER A 250 -4.23 -5.56 -0.38
C SER A 250 -3.19 -5.89 -1.46
N ALA A 251 -1.93 -5.51 -1.24
CA ALA A 251 -0.79 -5.82 -2.10
C ALA A 251 0.52 -5.56 -1.33
N LYS A 252 1.59 -5.12 -2.01
CA LYS A 252 2.87 -4.69 -1.40
C LYS A 252 3.40 -5.72 -0.40
N ALA A 253 3.32 -5.43 0.90
CA ALA A 253 3.79 -6.32 1.96
C ALA A 253 3.07 -7.68 2.00
N LEU A 254 1.92 -7.84 1.34
CA LEU A 254 1.26 -9.13 1.17
C LEU A 254 2.17 -10.16 0.50
N GLY A 255 2.98 -9.73 -0.47
CA GLY A 255 3.95 -10.55 -1.17
C GLY A 255 5.40 -10.36 -0.72
N CYS A 256 5.68 -9.32 0.08
CA CYS A 256 7.03 -9.00 0.59
C CYS A 256 8.12 -9.10 -0.50
N GLY A 257 7.87 -8.45 -1.67
CA GLY A 257 8.76 -8.44 -2.84
C GLY A 257 8.27 -9.29 -4.02
N VAL A 258 7.50 -10.35 -3.78
CA VAL A 258 6.82 -11.10 -4.86
C VAL A 258 5.59 -10.30 -5.32
N PRO A 259 5.43 -10.03 -6.63
CA PRO A 259 4.27 -9.32 -7.15
C PRO A 259 2.97 -10.06 -6.86
N VAL A 260 2.10 -9.44 -6.07
CA VAL A 260 0.76 -9.93 -5.73
C VAL A 260 -0.14 -8.77 -5.32
N GLY A 261 -1.42 -8.91 -5.63
CA GLY A 261 -2.50 -8.15 -5.07
C GLY A 261 -3.65 -9.08 -4.71
N ALA A 262 -4.60 -8.55 -3.98
CA ALA A 262 -5.84 -9.24 -3.66
C ALA A 262 -6.96 -8.23 -3.41
N PHE A 263 -8.19 -8.59 -3.77
CA PHE A 263 -9.36 -7.95 -3.22
C PHE A 263 -10.17 -8.98 -2.44
N LEU A 264 -10.60 -8.56 -1.27
CA LEU A 264 -11.32 -9.39 -0.32
C LEU A 264 -12.71 -8.79 -0.12
N MET A 265 -13.70 -9.62 0.12
CA MET A 265 -15.06 -9.14 0.28
C MET A 265 -15.82 -9.95 1.34
N THR A 266 -16.89 -9.34 1.84
CA THR A 266 -17.86 -10.03 2.70
C THR A 266 -18.66 -11.05 1.89
N GLU A 267 -19.21 -12.07 2.56
CA GLU A 267 -20.07 -13.08 1.91
C GLU A 267 -21.25 -12.41 1.19
N ARG A 268 -21.87 -11.39 1.82
CA ARG A 268 -22.98 -10.60 1.22
C ARG A 268 -22.62 -10.06 -0.18
N VAL A 269 -21.40 -9.55 -0.33
CA VAL A 269 -20.94 -9.01 -1.63
C VAL A 269 -20.55 -10.15 -2.57
N ALA A 270 -19.88 -11.18 -2.09
CA ALA A 270 -19.40 -12.29 -2.90
C ALA A 270 -20.58 -13.04 -3.58
N GLU A 271 -21.67 -13.30 -2.84
CA GLU A 271 -22.84 -14.00 -3.38
C GLU A 271 -23.58 -13.23 -4.48
N LYS A 272 -23.47 -11.89 -4.51
CA LYS A 272 -24.25 -11.02 -5.41
C LYS A 272 -23.40 -10.26 -6.43
N SER A 273 -22.08 -10.46 -6.44
CA SER A 273 -21.17 -9.74 -7.33
C SER A 273 -20.62 -10.63 -8.46
N LEU A 274 -19.32 -10.89 -8.46
CA LEU A 274 -18.62 -11.58 -9.54
C LEU A 274 -18.93 -13.08 -9.55
N ALA A 275 -19.34 -13.59 -10.70
CA ALA A 275 -19.61 -14.99 -10.97
C ALA A 275 -18.58 -15.57 -11.98
N PRO A 276 -18.54 -16.91 -12.18
CA PRO A 276 -17.67 -17.49 -13.19
C PRO A 276 -17.84 -16.84 -14.57
N GLY A 277 -16.73 -16.36 -15.15
CA GLY A 277 -16.69 -15.63 -16.40
C GLY A 277 -16.70 -14.09 -16.30
N ASP A 278 -17.04 -13.51 -15.14
CA ASP A 278 -17.08 -12.05 -14.97
C ASP A 278 -15.69 -11.43 -14.76
N HIS A 279 -14.77 -12.18 -14.17
CA HIS A 279 -13.41 -11.72 -13.86
C HIS A 279 -12.40 -12.86 -13.90
N GLY A 280 -11.14 -12.54 -14.18
CA GLY A 280 -10.08 -13.55 -14.29
C GLY A 280 -8.69 -12.95 -14.35
N THR A 281 -7.70 -13.79 -14.15
CA THR A 281 -6.27 -13.49 -14.27
C THR A 281 -5.50 -14.75 -14.65
N THR A 282 -4.47 -14.62 -15.46
CA THR A 282 -3.61 -15.75 -15.81
C THR A 282 -2.72 -16.18 -14.64
N TYR A 283 -2.05 -15.25 -13.99
CA TYR A 283 -1.00 -15.51 -13.00
C TYR A 283 -1.45 -15.31 -11.56
N GLY A 284 -2.47 -14.50 -11.31
CA GLY A 284 -2.93 -14.21 -9.95
C GLY A 284 -3.33 -15.47 -9.19
N GLY A 285 -2.79 -15.64 -7.99
CA GLY A 285 -3.04 -16.82 -7.17
C GLY A 285 -2.33 -18.10 -7.60
N ASN A 286 -1.24 -18.01 -8.37
CA ASN A 286 -0.45 -19.20 -8.70
C ASN A 286 0.24 -19.79 -7.46
N PRO A 287 0.71 -21.06 -7.52
CA PRO A 287 1.35 -21.73 -6.38
C PRO A 287 2.55 -20.99 -5.80
N PHE A 288 3.38 -20.34 -6.63
CA PHE A 288 4.54 -19.57 -6.17
C PHE A 288 4.11 -18.34 -5.33
N VAL A 289 3.15 -17.58 -5.83
CA VAL A 289 2.54 -16.46 -5.11
C VAL A 289 1.85 -16.93 -3.82
N GLY A 290 1.14 -18.09 -3.90
CA GLY A 290 0.50 -18.69 -2.73
C GLY A 290 1.50 -19.02 -1.62
N ALA A 291 2.66 -19.60 -1.96
CA ALA A 291 3.72 -19.90 -1.01
C ALA A 291 4.33 -18.61 -0.39
N ALA A 292 4.51 -17.56 -1.20
CA ALA A 292 4.96 -16.29 -0.72
C ALA A 292 4.01 -15.68 0.33
N VAL A 293 2.74 -15.55 -0.01
CA VAL A 293 1.69 -14.98 0.86
C VAL A 293 1.49 -15.81 2.13
N ASP A 294 1.42 -17.14 2.01
CA ASP A 294 1.28 -18.03 3.17
C ASP A 294 2.44 -17.87 4.16
N THR A 295 3.67 -17.80 3.64
CA THR A 295 4.88 -17.62 4.46
C THR A 295 4.89 -16.26 5.14
N VAL A 296 4.59 -15.18 4.42
CA VAL A 296 4.51 -13.83 4.98
C VAL A 296 3.50 -13.78 6.13
N LEU A 297 2.28 -14.25 5.91
CA LEU A 297 1.22 -14.22 6.94
C LEU A 297 1.55 -15.11 8.14
N LYS A 298 2.20 -16.25 7.93
CA LYS A 298 2.69 -17.12 8.99
C LYS A 298 3.74 -16.45 9.85
N MET A 299 4.70 -15.77 9.22
CA MET A 299 5.73 -15.01 9.92
C MET A 299 5.13 -13.82 10.68
N MET A 300 4.18 -13.06 10.08
CA MET A 300 3.47 -11.97 10.75
C MET A 300 2.81 -12.42 12.06
N GLU A 301 2.10 -13.57 12.03
CA GLU A 301 1.41 -14.11 13.20
C GLU A 301 2.39 -14.64 14.25
N ARG A 302 3.37 -15.47 13.83
CA ARG A 302 4.34 -16.10 14.73
C ARG A 302 5.23 -15.08 15.43
N ASP A 303 5.74 -14.10 14.69
CA ASP A 303 6.71 -13.12 15.16
C ASP A 303 6.03 -11.89 15.78
N ARG A 304 4.69 -11.91 15.88
CA ARG A 304 3.88 -10.87 16.51
C ARG A 304 4.21 -9.46 15.98
N ILE A 305 4.30 -9.34 14.67
CA ILE A 305 4.78 -8.11 14.00
C ILE A 305 3.89 -6.90 14.33
N THR A 306 2.59 -7.08 14.47
CA THR A 306 1.67 -5.98 14.81
C THR A 306 1.95 -5.42 16.21
N GLU A 307 2.26 -6.27 17.16
CA GLU A 307 2.66 -5.88 18.52
C GLU A 307 4.00 -5.16 18.51
N HIS A 308 4.99 -5.70 17.78
CA HIS A 308 6.29 -5.05 17.63
C HIS A 308 6.15 -3.65 17.01
N VAL A 309 5.32 -3.48 15.98
CA VAL A 309 5.05 -2.17 15.38
C VAL A 309 4.44 -1.22 16.40
N LYS A 310 3.49 -1.67 17.24
CA LYS A 310 2.92 -0.84 18.32
C LYS A 310 3.96 -0.41 19.35
N GLU A 311 4.93 -1.28 19.67
CA GLU A 311 5.98 -1.02 20.64
C GLU A 311 7.03 -0.02 20.12
N ILE A 312 7.42 -0.12 18.84
CA ILE A 312 8.47 0.75 18.25
C ILE A 312 7.93 2.10 17.78
N THR A 313 6.66 2.20 17.41
CA THR A 313 6.03 3.41 16.87
C THR A 313 6.25 4.64 17.75
N PRO A 314 5.96 4.63 19.06
CA PRO A 314 6.15 5.82 19.90
C PRO A 314 7.61 6.32 19.92
N TYR A 315 8.57 5.41 19.79
CA TYR A 315 9.97 5.79 19.73
C TYR A 315 10.35 6.47 18.42
N LEU A 316 9.85 5.95 17.29
CA LEU A 316 10.02 6.61 15.99
C LEU A 316 9.36 7.99 15.97
N GLU A 317 8.13 8.08 16.48
CA GLU A 317 7.40 9.34 16.57
C GLU A 317 8.15 10.38 17.39
N GLN A 318 8.65 10.00 18.57
CA GLN A 318 9.45 10.89 19.43
C GLN A 318 10.69 11.44 18.73
N LYS A 319 11.40 10.59 17.96
CA LYS A 319 12.61 11.04 17.23
C LYS A 319 12.27 11.99 16.07
N LEU A 320 11.19 11.70 15.33
CA LEU A 320 10.73 12.59 14.26
C LEU A 320 10.17 13.91 14.82
N ASP A 321 9.43 13.89 15.92
CA ASP A 321 8.92 15.10 16.59
C ASP A 321 10.08 15.99 17.09
N ALA A 322 11.14 15.39 17.63
CA ALA A 322 12.34 16.15 18.04
C ALA A 322 13.02 16.86 16.85
N LEU A 323 13.03 16.26 15.66
CA LEU A 323 13.53 16.91 14.45
C LEU A 323 12.61 18.04 14.00
N VAL A 324 11.29 17.85 14.08
CA VAL A 324 10.30 18.90 13.77
C VAL A 324 10.46 20.09 14.73
N GLU A 325 10.70 19.86 16.01
CA GLU A 325 10.95 20.93 16.99
C GLU A 325 12.30 21.64 16.77
N LYS A 326 13.31 20.94 16.24
CA LYS A 326 14.66 21.49 16.02
C LYS A 326 14.74 22.40 14.78
N TYR A 327 13.98 22.09 13.73
CA TYR A 327 14.11 22.76 12.43
C TYR A 327 12.83 23.51 12.03
N ASP A 328 12.86 24.83 11.99
CA ASP A 328 11.71 25.71 11.70
C ASP A 328 11.01 25.41 10.35
N PHE A 329 11.73 24.84 9.39
CA PHE A 329 11.17 24.48 8.08
C PHE A 329 10.47 23.12 8.05
N LEU A 330 10.50 22.37 9.15
CA LEU A 330 9.67 21.19 9.37
C LEU A 330 8.45 21.59 10.18
N THR A 331 7.27 21.47 9.59
CA THR A 331 6.06 22.09 10.16
C THR A 331 5.16 21.16 10.93
N ALA A 332 5.20 19.86 10.63
CA ALA A 332 4.40 18.85 11.32
C ALA A 332 4.91 17.44 11.05
N ARG A 333 4.66 16.53 12.00
CA ARG A 333 4.64 15.09 11.75
C ARG A 333 3.19 14.58 11.71
N ARG A 334 2.92 13.58 10.88
CA ARG A 334 1.64 12.87 10.84
C ARG A 334 1.84 11.43 10.38
N GLY A 335 0.92 10.56 10.74
CA GLY A 335 1.03 9.14 10.38
C GLY A 335 0.33 8.22 11.37
N LEU A 336 0.49 6.92 11.14
CA LEU A 336 -0.04 5.86 11.99
C LEU A 336 0.92 4.65 11.92
N GLY A 337 1.38 4.17 13.08
CA GLY A 337 2.33 3.07 13.12
C GLY A 337 3.67 3.41 12.44
N LEU A 338 4.19 2.50 11.65
CA LEU A 338 5.40 2.70 10.84
C LEU A 338 5.11 3.29 9.44
N MET A 339 4.06 4.07 9.31
CA MET A 339 3.75 4.88 8.15
C MET A 339 3.72 6.34 8.58
N GLN A 340 4.87 7.01 8.52
CA GLN A 340 5.07 8.35 9.05
C GLN A 340 5.45 9.33 7.95
N GLY A 341 5.04 10.59 8.11
CA GLY A 341 5.37 11.69 7.22
C GLY A 341 5.78 12.92 8.00
N VAL A 342 6.84 13.59 7.55
CA VAL A 342 7.26 14.90 8.06
C VAL A 342 7.03 15.94 6.98
N VAL A 343 6.22 16.95 7.30
CA VAL A 343 5.88 18.06 6.40
C VAL A 343 7.01 19.07 6.40
N CYS A 344 7.41 19.51 5.23
CA CYS A 344 8.55 20.38 5.04
C CYS A 344 8.25 21.52 4.05
N GLU A 345 8.62 22.75 4.39
CA GLU A 345 8.52 23.92 3.49
C GLU A 345 9.64 23.97 2.43
N LYS A 346 10.70 23.16 2.61
CA LYS A 346 11.78 23.01 1.63
C LYS A 346 11.49 21.86 0.67
N PRO A 347 12.12 21.85 -0.53
CA PRO A 347 11.92 20.80 -1.52
C PRO A 347 12.34 19.41 -0.98
N VAL A 348 11.40 18.58 -0.59
CA VAL A 348 11.64 17.26 0.03
C VAL A 348 12.44 16.30 -0.86
N GLY A 349 12.37 16.45 -2.19
CA GLY A 349 13.19 15.67 -3.10
C GLY A 349 14.70 15.93 -2.94
N LYS A 350 15.10 17.15 -2.56
CA LYS A 350 16.51 17.47 -2.26
C LYS A 350 16.95 16.84 -0.94
N ILE A 351 16.08 16.84 0.08
CA ILE A 351 16.35 16.19 1.36
C ILE A 351 16.50 14.69 1.15
N ALA A 352 15.61 14.06 0.39
CA ALA A 352 15.70 12.63 0.08
C ALA A 352 16.98 12.27 -0.70
N SER A 353 17.43 13.14 -1.63
CA SER A 353 18.70 12.93 -2.34
C SER A 353 19.91 13.07 -1.42
N ALA A 354 19.95 14.08 -0.55
CA ALA A 354 21.02 14.25 0.42
C ALA A 354 21.03 13.10 1.45
N ALA A 355 19.85 12.65 1.91
CA ALA A 355 19.74 11.49 2.80
C ALA A 355 20.37 10.23 2.18
N LEU A 356 20.18 10.00 0.89
CA LEU A 356 20.82 8.91 0.17
C LEU A 356 22.35 9.02 0.17
N GLU A 357 22.89 10.24 0.03
CA GLU A 357 24.34 10.47 0.11
C GLU A 357 24.88 10.17 1.52
N HIS A 358 24.07 10.40 2.56
CA HIS A 358 24.37 10.04 3.96
C HIS A 358 24.04 8.58 4.31
N GLY A 359 23.70 7.73 3.32
CA GLY A 359 23.42 6.31 3.54
C GLY A 359 22.07 6.07 4.22
N LEU A 360 21.06 6.90 3.95
CA LEU A 360 19.68 6.73 4.41
C LEU A 360 18.72 6.79 3.22
N VAL A 361 17.92 5.75 3.05
CA VAL A 361 16.89 5.71 2.01
C VAL A 361 15.56 6.17 2.61
N VAL A 362 15.09 7.33 2.19
CA VAL A 362 13.75 7.86 2.45
C VAL A 362 13.10 8.28 1.14
N ILE A 363 11.79 8.39 1.11
CA ILE A 363 11.03 8.77 -0.09
C ILE A 363 10.09 9.92 0.21
N THR A 364 9.48 10.46 -0.84
CA THR A 364 8.52 11.58 -0.70
C THR A 364 7.08 11.09 -0.84
N ALA A 365 6.14 11.86 -0.27
CA ALA A 365 4.71 11.74 -0.55
C ALA A 365 4.20 13.15 -0.89
N GLY A 366 3.72 13.32 -2.13
CA GLY A 366 3.44 14.66 -2.64
C GLY A 366 4.72 15.50 -2.83
N ALA A 367 4.59 16.81 -2.75
CA ALA A 367 5.67 17.78 -2.99
C ALA A 367 6.40 18.22 -1.71
N ASP A 368 5.78 18.02 -0.55
CA ASP A 368 6.11 18.67 0.73
C ASP A 368 6.27 17.68 1.90
N VAL A 369 6.16 16.37 1.67
CA VAL A 369 6.25 15.38 2.74
C VAL A 369 7.40 14.41 2.52
N LEU A 370 8.28 14.31 3.51
CA LEU A 370 9.26 13.25 3.62
C LEU A 370 8.59 12.03 4.27
N ARG A 371 8.58 10.88 3.57
CA ARG A 371 7.83 9.68 3.97
C ARG A 371 8.76 8.59 4.50
N PHE A 372 8.38 8.00 5.63
CA PHE A 372 9.06 6.91 6.31
C PHE A 372 8.14 5.69 6.37
N VAL A 373 8.53 4.64 5.66
CA VAL A 373 7.81 3.35 5.60
C VAL A 373 8.80 2.18 5.68
N PRO A 374 9.61 2.10 6.76
CA PRO A 374 10.68 1.12 6.90
C PRO A 374 10.17 -0.33 6.90
N PRO A 375 11.06 -1.34 6.82
CA PRO A 375 10.72 -2.71 7.18
C PRO A 375 10.11 -2.76 8.59
N LEU A 376 9.15 -3.67 8.81
CA LEU A 376 8.42 -3.76 10.09
C LEU A 376 9.25 -4.35 11.23
N ILE A 377 10.46 -4.77 10.93
CA ILE A 377 11.42 -5.41 11.85
C ILE A 377 12.49 -4.44 12.39
N ILE A 378 12.36 -3.13 12.14
CA ILE A 378 13.30 -2.15 12.68
C ILE A 378 13.30 -2.14 14.21
N GLY A 379 14.48 -1.98 14.83
CA GLY A 379 14.65 -1.75 16.26
C GLY A 379 14.92 -0.28 16.59
N LYS A 380 15.10 0.03 17.87
CA LYS A 380 15.43 1.38 18.35
C LYS A 380 16.75 1.89 17.78
N GLU A 381 17.74 1.00 17.64
CA GLU A 381 19.04 1.28 17.05
C GLU A 381 18.92 1.81 15.61
N HIS A 382 18.01 1.25 14.81
CA HIS A 382 17.76 1.71 13.45
C HIS A 382 17.03 3.08 13.43
N VAL A 383 16.16 3.32 14.41
CA VAL A 383 15.48 4.62 14.56
C VAL A 383 16.47 5.70 14.99
N ASP A 384 17.42 5.37 15.89
CA ASP A 384 18.49 6.29 16.29
C ASP A 384 19.40 6.63 15.13
N GLU A 385 19.87 5.63 14.38
CA GLU A 385 20.71 5.81 13.20
C GLU A 385 19.99 6.66 12.12
N MET A 386 18.70 6.39 11.87
CA MET A 386 17.89 7.19 10.95
C MET A 386 17.84 8.65 11.38
N ALA A 387 17.59 8.90 12.70
CA ALA A 387 17.50 10.25 13.22
C ALA A 387 18.83 11.00 13.14
N GLU A 388 19.96 10.35 13.46
CA GLU A 388 21.30 10.92 13.36
C GLU A 388 21.65 11.29 11.90
N LYS A 389 21.41 10.37 10.95
CA LYS A 389 21.68 10.62 9.52
C LYS A 389 20.78 11.73 8.96
N LEU A 390 19.51 11.74 9.34
CA LEU A 390 18.58 12.78 8.90
C LEU A 390 18.92 14.13 9.51
N ASP A 391 19.31 14.19 10.78
CA ASP A 391 19.74 15.41 11.46
C ASP A 391 20.94 16.06 10.74
N ALA A 392 21.96 15.24 10.40
CA ALA A 392 23.11 15.71 9.64
C ALA A 392 22.72 16.29 8.27
N VAL A 393 21.76 15.67 7.57
CA VAL A 393 21.25 16.18 6.29
C VAL A 393 20.49 17.51 6.48
N LEU A 394 19.68 17.63 7.53
CA LEU A 394 18.88 18.82 7.79
C LEU A 394 19.72 20.03 8.24
N GLU A 395 20.87 19.81 8.88
CA GLU A 395 21.84 20.85 9.24
C GLU A 395 22.49 21.50 8.00
N GLU A 396 22.59 20.77 6.90
CA GLU A 396 23.16 21.25 5.63
C GLU A 396 22.14 22.00 4.76
N MET A 397 20.86 22.00 5.12
CA MET A 397 19.75 22.57 4.33
C MET A 397 19.45 24.02 4.74
#